data_3ccb5673373f7d0f4dbbd5e3bbbe482d
#
_entry.id   3ccb5673373f7d0f4dbbd5e3bbbe482d
#
_cell.length_a   1.000
_cell.length_b   1.000
_cell.length_c   1.000
_cell.angle_alpha   90.00
_cell.angle_beta   90.00
_cell.angle_gamma   90.00
#
_symmetry.space_group_name_H-M   'P 1'
#
loop_
_entity.id
_entity.type
_entity.pdbx_description
1 polymer ?
#
loop_
_entity_poly.entity_id
_entity_poly.type
_entity_poly.pdbx_seq_one_letter_code
_entity_poly.pdbx_strand_id
1 'polypeptide(L)'
;MTNHVPEATKPASGDYAWLGAEAGSVADLMYMLNTEDWYDAINSRFVSELLDDTLPESILKAYLIQDFKFYNNGMMARLIKLAPRQETKDMLAAQSQWFADNEATYFEHFLEAYHVSQEEYDATEPTPANKEYGAYLDSLSDKSWPELITEICCMEWLYLAWAKRTVDADVIQQVPAHKGWVDLHEGAHFRKWVGDLISLVNEYCSIDGPEAEVFRTIVHLERRFFDDSYPQE
;
A
#
# COMPACT_ATOMS: atom_id res chain seq x y z
N MET A 1 4.12 5.10 29.35
CA MET A 1 4.62 5.96 28.26
C MET A 1 3.62 5.84 27.15
N THR A 2 3.05 6.90 26.65
CA THR A 2 2.16 6.85 25.49
C THR A 2 2.99 6.47 24.28
N ASN A 3 2.68 5.36 23.63
CA ASN A 3 3.25 4.98 22.35
C ASN A 3 2.75 6.01 21.31
N HIS A 4 3.49 7.06 21.08
CA HIS A 4 3.14 8.06 20.09
C HIS A 4 4.19 8.06 18.97
N VAL A 5 3.73 7.81 17.76
CA VAL A 5 4.56 7.88 16.55
C VAL A 5 4.41 9.29 15.95
N PRO A 6 5.48 10.09 15.92
CA PRO A 6 5.42 11.45 15.36
C PRO A 6 4.90 11.46 13.93
N GLU A 7 4.23 12.55 13.55
CA GLU A 7 3.92 12.80 12.14
C GLU A 7 5.18 12.71 11.29
N ALA A 8 5.04 12.17 10.07
CA ALA A 8 6.11 12.20 9.10
C ALA A 8 6.48 13.65 8.75
N THR A 9 7.74 13.87 8.44
CA THR A 9 8.20 15.17 7.92
C THR A 9 7.63 15.42 6.52
N LYS A 10 7.58 16.68 6.11
CA LYS A 10 7.19 17.01 4.73
C LYS A 10 8.14 16.35 3.74
N PRO A 11 7.61 15.79 2.65
CA PRO A 11 8.39 15.12 1.62
C PRO A 11 9.51 15.99 1.04
N ALA A 12 10.68 15.38 0.86
CA ALA A 12 11.82 16.00 0.21
C ALA A 12 12.48 15.03 -0.79
N SER A 13 13.06 15.58 -1.86
CA SER A 13 13.77 14.77 -2.86
C SER A 13 14.91 13.98 -2.22
N GLY A 14 14.99 12.69 -2.54
CA GLY A 14 15.96 11.76 -1.99
C GLY A 14 15.62 11.15 -0.65
N ASP A 15 14.45 11.40 -0.06
CA ASP A 15 14.00 10.80 1.20
C ASP A 15 14.06 9.25 1.16
N TYR A 16 13.86 8.69 -0.01
CA TYR A 16 13.86 7.24 -0.25
C TYR A 16 15.05 6.75 -1.08
N ALA A 17 16.17 7.51 -1.10
CA ALA A 17 17.41 7.09 -1.79
C ALA A 17 17.91 5.71 -1.29
N TRP A 18 17.68 5.39 -0.02
CA TRP A 18 18.00 4.09 0.58
C TRP A 18 17.20 2.90 0.01
N LEU A 19 16.10 3.17 -0.75
CA LEU A 19 15.32 2.19 -1.53
C LEU A 19 15.65 2.22 -3.04
N GLY A 20 16.48 3.15 -3.48
CA GLY A 20 16.80 3.35 -4.90
C GLY A 20 16.05 4.52 -5.56
N ALA A 21 15.20 5.25 -4.83
CA ALA A 21 14.62 6.52 -5.30
C ALA A 21 15.59 7.68 -5.03
N GLU A 22 16.74 7.63 -5.73
CA GLU A 22 17.75 8.68 -5.65
C GLU A 22 17.19 10.01 -6.13
N ALA A 23 17.66 11.13 -5.56
CA ALA A 23 17.21 12.47 -5.94
C ALA A 23 17.29 12.69 -7.46
N GLY A 24 16.17 13.01 -8.09
CA GLY A 24 16.03 13.19 -9.53
C GLY A 24 15.86 11.91 -10.34
N SER A 25 15.79 10.73 -9.73
CA SER A 25 15.36 9.51 -10.43
C SER A 25 13.87 9.58 -10.80
N VAL A 26 13.40 8.72 -11.72
CA VAL A 26 12.00 8.72 -12.15
C VAL A 26 11.06 8.51 -10.96
N ALA A 27 11.36 7.55 -10.09
CA ALA A 27 10.57 7.29 -8.89
C ALA A 27 10.56 8.50 -7.94
N ASP A 28 11.72 9.12 -7.67
CA ASP A 28 11.82 10.33 -6.85
C ASP A 28 11.00 11.49 -7.45
N LEU A 29 11.07 11.69 -8.76
CA LEU A 29 10.29 12.75 -9.44
C LEU A 29 8.78 12.47 -9.34
N MET A 30 8.32 11.22 -9.50
CA MET A 30 6.93 10.84 -9.30
C MET A 30 6.48 11.12 -7.86
N TYR A 31 7.29 10.74 -6.88
CA TYR A 31 7.05 11.05 -5.47
C TYR A 31 6.96 12.57 -5.23
N MET A 32 7.93 13.33 -5.73
CA MET A 32 7.97 14.79 -5.53
C MET A 32 6.82 15.57 -6.19
N LEU A 33 6.23 15.04 -7.27
CA LEU A 33 5.04 15.64 -7.89
C LEU A 33 3.74 15.37 -7.12
N ASN A 34 3.75 14.47 -6.14
CA ASN A 34 2.57 14.04 -5.40
C ASN A 34 2.72 14.22 -3.88
N THR A 35 3.58 15.13 -3.44
CA THR A 35 3.97 15.29 -2.04
C THR A 35 2.82 15.66 -1.09
N GLU A 36 1.80 16.35 -1.57
CA GLU A 36 0.64 16.76 -0.75
C GLU A 36 -0.22 15.54 -0.42
N ASP A 37 -0.72 14.83 -1.44
CA ASP A 37 -1.54 13.63 -1.22
C ASP A 37 -0.74 12.52 -0.51
N TRP A 38 0.55 12.38 -0.81
CA TRP A 38 1.44 11.44 -0.12
C TRP A 38 1.55 11.75 1.38
N TYR A 39 1.86 13.01 1.71
CA TYR A 39 1.97 13.45 3.10
C TYR A 39 0.67 13.23 3.86
N ASP A 40 -0.46 13.61 3.26
CA ASP A 40 -1.79 13.45 3.84
C ASP A 40 -2.14 11.97 4.04
N ALA A 41 -1.80 11.09 3.09
CA ALA A 41 -2.06 9.66 3.19
C ALA A 41 -1.29 9.02 4.36
N ILE A 42 0.02 9.24 4.42
CA ILE A 42 0.88 8.64 5.47
C ILE A 42 0.68 9.25 6.85
N ASN A 43 0.04 10.42 6.96
CA ASN A 43 -0.34 11.08 8.21
C ASN A 43 -1.87 11.11 8.41
N SER A 44 -2.64 10.34 7.63
CA SER A 44 -4.09 10.25 7.79
C SER A 44 -4.45 9.86 9.23
N ARG A 45 -5.68 10.19 9.62
CA ARG A 45 -6.21 9.80 10.93
C ARG A 45 -6.10 8.29 11.14
N PHE A 46 -6.46 7.50 10.11
CA PHE A 46 -6.38 6.03 10.15
C PHE A 46 -4.96 5.56 10.46
N VAL A 47 -3.98 6.01 9.69
CA VAL A 47 -2.57 5.63 9.88
C VAL A 47 -2.07 6.07 11.26
N SER A 48 -2.35 7.31 11.67
CA SER A 48 -1.89 7.84 12.95
C SER A 48 -2.47 7.04 14.13
N GLU A 49 -3.77 6.75 14.13
CA GLU A 49 -4.41 5.94 15.17
C GLU A 49 -3.92 4.49 15.16
N LEU A 50 -3.65 3.90 13.98
CA LEU A 50 -3.06 2.55 13.85
C LEU A 50 -1.67 2.50 14.50
N LEU A 51 -0.80 3.46 14.17
CA LEU A 51 0.57 3.49 14.68
C LEU A 51 0.65 3.78 16.17
N ASP A 52 -0.30 4.55 16.71
CA ASP A 52 -0.40 4.91 18.13
C ASP A 52 -1.18 3.86 18.98
N ASP A 53 -1.61 2.74 18.39
CA ASP A 53 -2.45 1.72 19.05
C ASP A 53 -3.81 2.26 19.54
N THR A 54 -4.32 3.31 18.93
CA THR A 54 -5.58 3.95 19.31
C THR A 54 -6.71 3.75 18.28
N LEU A 55 -6.41 3.11 17.15
CA LEU A 55 -7.41 2.84 16.11
C LEU A 55 -8.52 1.95 16.67
N PRO A 56 -9.80 2.38 16.60
CA PRO A 56 -10.90 1.55 17.06
C PRO A 56 -10.98 0.23 16.29
N GLU A 57 -11.23 -0.88 17.02
CA GLU A 57 -11.37 -2.21 16.45
C GLU A 57 -12.38 -2.25 15.30
N SER A 58 -13.53 -1.56 15.45
CA SER A 58 -14.56 -1.50 14.42
C SER A 58 -14.10 -0.81 13.12
N ILE A 59 -13.21 0.15 13.22
CA ILE A 59 -12.63 0.85 12.06
C ILE A 59 -11.63 -0.05 11.36
N LEU A 60 -10.71 -0.68 12.11
CA LEU A 60 -9.76 -1.64 11.54
C LEU A 60 -10.48 -2.81 10.87
N LYS A 61 -11.53 -3.35 11.54
CA LYS A 61 -12.35 -4.44 10.98
C LYS A 61 -13.00 -4.04 9.66
N ALA A 62 -13.62 -2.88 9.60
CA ALA A 62 -14.26 -2.38 8.38
C ALA A 62 -13.23 -2.20 7.26
N TYR A 63 -12.09 -1.57 7.56
CA TYR A 63 -10.99 -1.35 6.62
C TYR A 63 -10.45 -2.68 6.05
N LEU A 64 -10.11 -3.65 6.90
CA LEU A 64 -9.52 -4.92 6.45
C LEU A 64 -10.51 -5.78 5.64
N ILE A 65 -11.82 -5.73 5.94
CA ILE A 65 -12.82 -6.38 5.09
C ILE A 65 -12.87 -5.74 3.70
N GLN A 66 -12.82 -4.41 3.64
CA GLN A 66 -12.80 -3.66 2.36
C GLN A 66 -11.55 -4.02 1.55
N ASP A 67 -10.40 -4.02 2.19
CA ASP A 67 -9.11 -4.31 1.57
C ASP A 67 -9.09 -5.74 1.02
N PHE A 68 -9.31 -6.74 1.85
CA PHE A 68 -9.26 -8.15 1.45
C PHE A 68 -10.30 -8.53 0.40
N LYS A 69 -11.51 -7.97 0.48
CA LYS A 69 -12.63 -8.32 -0.41
C LYS A 69 -12.48 -7.72 -1.81
N PHE A 70 -11.94 -6.51 -1.92
CA PHE A 70 -12.08 -5.72 -3.14
C PHE A 70 -10.76 -5.47 -3.91
N TYR A 71 -9.59 -5.79 -3.35
CA TYR A 71 -8.30 -5.56 -4.03
C TYR A 71 -7.68 -6.77 -4.72
N ASN A 72 -8.27 -7.95 -4.63
CA ASN A 72 -7.76 -9.15 -5.32
C ASN A 72 -8.21 -9.17 -6.80
N ASN A 73 -7.65 -8.29 -7.62
CA ASN A 73 -8.04 -8.09 -9.02
C ASN A 73 -7.17 -8.85 -10.06
N GLY A 74 -6.32 -9.78 -9.61
CA GLY A 74 -5.41 -10.53 -10.49
C GLY A 74 -4.23 -9.71 -11.04
N MET A 75 -3.89 -8.58 -10.43
CA MET A 75 -2.78 -7.70 -10.82
C MET A 75 -1.46 -8.46 -10.93
N MET A 76 -1.10 -9.27 -9.94
CA MET A 76 0.16 -10.04 -9.96
C MET A 76 0.25 -10.99 -11.17
N ALA A 77 -0.85 -11.64 -11.56
CA ALA A 77 -0.86 -12.50 -12.74
C ALA A 77 -0.62 -11.71 -14.05
N ARG A 78 -1.17 -10.49 -14.15
CA ARG A 78 -0.94 -9.60 -15.29
C ARG A 78 0.51 -9.12 -15.34
N LEU A 79 1.06 -8.69 -14.20
CA LEU A 79 2.46 -8.28 -14.07
C LEU A 79 3.42 -9.40 -14.49
N ILE A 80 3.23 -10.61 -13.99
CA ILE A 80 4.05 -11.77 -14.36
C ILE A 80 3.97 -12.04 -15.87
N LYS A 81 2.76 -11.97 -16.45
CA LYS A 81 2.54 -12.18 -17.88
C LYS A 81 3.28 -11.16 -18.76
N LEU A 82 3.29 -9.89 -18.35
CA LEU A 82 3.83 -8.78 -19.13
C LEU A 82 5.30 -8.46 -18.79
N ALA A 83 5.84 -9.02 -17.72
CA ALA A 83 7.21 -8.74 -17.29
C ALA A 83 8.22 -8.96 -18.42
N PRO A 84 9.11 -7.99 -18.66
CA PRO A 84 9.97 -7.97 -19.84
C PRO A 84 11.11 -9.01 -19.80
N ARG A 85 11.49 -9.48 -18.60
CA ARG A 85 12.61 -10.42 -18.39
C ARG A 85 12.19 -11.58 -17.49
N GLN A 86 12.89 -12.72 -17.62
CA GLN A 86 12.59 -13.91 -16.82
C GLN A 86 12.87 -13.68 -15.33
N GLU A 87 13.96 -12.98 -15.00
CA GLU A 87 14.30 -12.64 -13.61
C GLU A 87 13.18 -11.82 -12.94
N THR A 88 12.57 -10.89 -13.68
CA THR A 88 11.42 -10.10 -13.18
C THR A 88 10.19 -11.00 -12.99
N LYS A 89 9.93 -11.93 -13.90
CA LYS A 89 8.82 -12.90 -13.72
C LYS A 89 9.00 -13.76 -12.49
N ASP A 90 10.23 -14.27 -12.29
CA ASP A 90 10.56 -15.12 -11.15
C ASP A 90 10.43 -14.36 -9.82
N MET A 91 10.86 -13.08 -9.77
CA MET A 91 10.70 -12.20 -8.61
C MET A 91 9.22 -11.96 -8.31
N LEU A 92 8.41 -11.60 -9.32
CA LEU A 92 6.97 -11.36 -9.15
C LEU A 92 6.22 -12.63 -8.73
N ALA A 93 6.60 -13.78 -9.27
CA ALA A 93 6.01 -15.08 -8.88
C ALA A 93 6.34 -15.43 -7.42
N ALA A 94 7.58 -15.19 -6.99
CA ALA A 94 7.99 -15.39 -5.60
C ALA A 94 7.23 -14.44 -4.65
N GLN A 95 7.03 -13.18 -5.04
CA GLN A 95 6.24 -12.23 -4.25
C GLN A 95 4.75 -12.62 -4.20
N SER A 96 4.17 -13.06 -5.32
CA SER A 96 2.78 -13.55 -5.34
C SER A 96 2.57 -14.73 -4.38
N GLN A 97 3.57 -15.63 -4.28
CA GLN A 97 3.53 -16.71 -3.31
C GLN A 97 3.66 -16.19 -1.88
N TRP A 98 4.54 -15.19 -1.65
CA TRP A 98 4.69 -14.59 -0.33
C TRP A 98 3.39 -13.92 0.16
N PHE A 99 2.67 -13.20 -0.70
CA PHE A 99 1.35 -12.66 -0.38
C PHE A 99 0.36 -13.76 0.04
N ALA A 100 0.31 -14.85 -0.72
CA ALA A 100 -0.55 -15.98 -0.38
C ALA A 100 -0.19 -16.65 0.95
N ASP A 101 1.10 -16.73 1.28
CA ASP A 101 1.57 -17.41 2.50
C ASP A 101 1.52 -16.52 3.76
N ASN A 102 1.59 -15.19 3.61
CA ASN A 102 1.71 -14.27 4.73
C ASN A 102 0.51 -13.33 4.86
N GLU A 103 0.22 -12.56 3.82
CA GLU A 103 -0.84 -11.56 3.88
C GLU A 103 -2.23 -12.20 3.91
N ALA A 104 -2.50 -13.15 3.02
CA ALA A 104 -3.77 -13.88 3.03
C ALA A 104 -3.99 -14.61 4.38
N THR A 105 -2.92 -15.20 4.94
CA THR A 105 -2.97 -15.82 6.27
C THR A 105 -3.28 -14.82 7.38
N TYR A 106 -2.73 -13.60 7.30
CA TYR A 106 -3.07 -12.53 8.24
C TYR A 106 -4.55 -12.19 8.18
N PHE A 107 -5.11 -12.01 6.98
CA PHE A 107 -6.54 -11.74 6.81
C PHE A 107 -7.42 -12.87 7.35
N GLU A 108 -7.09 -14.12 7.06
CA GLU A 108 -7.83 -15.28 7.59
C GLU A 108 -7.85 -15.30 9.12
N HIS A 109 -6.68 -15.13 9.75
CA HIS A 109 -6.58 -15.07 11.21
C HIS A 109 -7.30 -13.85 11.80
N PHE A 110 -7.25 -12.71 11.10
CA PHE A 110 -7.97 -11.52 11.53
C PHE A 110 -9.47 -11.73 11.48
N LEU A 111 -10.03 -12.24 10.37
CA LEU A 111 -11.46 -12.50 10.23
C LEU A 111 -11.98 -13.47 11.30
N GLU A 112 -11.20 -14.51 11.63
CA GLU A 112 -11.53 -15.46 12.69
C GLU A 112 -11.48 -14.79 14.08
N ALA A 113 -10.41 -14.08 14.41
CA ALA A 113 -10.21 -13.42 15.70
C ALA A 113 -11.27 -12.35 16.00
N TYR A 114 -11.74 -11.65 14.98
CA TYR A 114 -12.76 -10.60 15.08
C TYR A 114 -14.18 -11.11 14.79
N HIS A 115 -14.36 -12.44 14.72
CA HIS A 115 -15.65 -13.11 14.54
C HIS A 115 -16.45 -12.58 13.34
N VAL A 116 -15.76 -12.29 12.24
CA VAL A 116 -16.42 -11.89 10.98
C VAL A 116 -17.12 -13.11 10.39
N SER A 117 -18.46 -13.10 10.41
CA SER A 117 -19.22 -14.19 9.81
C SER A 117 -19.17 -14.13 8.29
N GLN A 118 -19.37 -15.27 7.63
CA GLN A 118 -19.47 -15.31 6.15
C GLN A 118 -20.62 -14.42 5.66
N GLU A 119 -21.73 -14.36 6.40
CA GLU A 119 -22.87 -13.50 6.07
C GLU A 119 -22.50 -12.01 6.14
N GLU A 120 -21.78 -11.58 7.20
CA GLU A 120 -21.28 -10.21 7.32
C GLU A 120 -20.30 -9.87 6.20
N TYR A 121 -19.36 -10.77 5.92
CA TYR A 121 -18.39 -10.59 4.85
C TYR A 121 -19.07 -10.44 3.48
N ASP A 122 -20.00 -11.34 3.15
CA ASP A 122 -20.72 -11.35 1.87
C ASP A 122 -21.64 -10.12 1.73
N ALA A 123 -22.27 -9.68 2.82
CA ALA A 123 -23.15 -8.51 2.83
C ALA A 123 -22.40 -7.17 2.80
N THR A 124 -21.09 -7.16 3.04
CA THR A 124 -20.31 -5.93 3.02
C THR A 124 -20.22 -5.38 1.59
N GLU A 125 -20.78 -4.19 1.38
CA GLU A 125 -20.69 -3.44 0.14
C GLU A 125 -19.43 -2.59 0.10
N PRO A 126 -18.82 -2.35 -1.09
CA PRO A 126 -17.69 -1.45 -1.19
C PRO A 126 -18.09 -0.02 -0.84
N THR A 127 -17.24 0.66 -0.07
CA THR A 127 -17.41 2.08 0.22
C THR A 127 -17.32 2.94 -1.06
N PRO A 128 -17.73 4.22 -1.03
CA PRO A 128 -17.59 5.09 -2.19
C PRO A 128 -16.17 5.20 -2.70
N ALA A 129 -15.18 5.38 -1.81
CA ALA A 129 -13.77 5.43 -2.19
C ALA A 129 -13.31 4.09 -2.78
N ASN A 130 -13.72 2.97 -2.20
CA ASN A 130 -13.36 1.64 -2.68
C ASN A 130 -13.98 1.31 -4.05
N LYS A 131 -15.22 1.77 -4.32
CA LYS A 131 -15.83 1.64 -5.66
C LYS A 131 -15.05 2.40 -6.71
N GLU A 132 -14.64 3.62 -6.40
CA GLU A 132 -13.84 4.45 -7.31
C GLU A 132 -12.46 3.84 -7.54
N TYR A 133 -11.81 3.40 -6.47
CA TYR A 133 -10.50 2.75 -6.53
C TYR A 133 -10.56 1.46 -7.35
N GLY A 134 -11.48 0.55 -7.06
CA GLY A 134 -11.68 -0.68 -7.82
C GLY A 134 -11.94 -0.43 -9.30
N ALA A 135 -12.81 0.54 -9.64
CA ALA A 135 -13.07 0.92 -11.02
C ALA A 135 -11.80 1.46 -11.72
N TYR A 136 -10.97 2.20 -11.01
CA TYR A 136 -9.69 2.67 -11.55
C TYR A 136 -8.72 1.51 -11.81
N LEU A 137 -8.54 0.60 -10.84
CA LEU A 137 -7.69 -0.58 -10.99
C LEU A 137 -8.15 -1.48 -12.15
N ASP A 138 -9.46 -1.65 -12.31
CA ASP A 138 -10.04 -2.38 -13.45
C ASP A 138 -9.70 -1.72 -14.80
N SER A 139 -9.68 -0.38 -14.84
CA SER A 139 -9.30 0.38 -16.03
C SER A 139 -7.84 0.21 -16.44
N LEU A 140 -6.98 -0.25 -15.52
CA LEU A 140 -5.59 -0.56 -15.77
C LEU A 140 -5.35 -1.96 -16.34
N SER A 141 -6.40 -2.81 -16.42
CA SER A 141 -6.28 -4.22 -16.81
C SER A 141 -5.62 -4.48 -18.16
N ASP A 142 -5.83 -3.58 -19.13
CA ASP A 142 -5.28 -3.68 -20.50
C ASP A 142 -4.10 -2.72 -20.75
N LYS A 143 -3.55 -2.15 -19.68
CA LYS A 143 -2.48 -1.16 -19.76
C LYS A 143 -1.10 -1.78 -19.96
N SER A 144 -0.15 -0.91 -20.27
CA SER A 144 1.23 -1.28 -20.53
C SER A 144 1.98 -1.73 -19.28
N TRP A 145 3.12 -2.40 -19.47
CA TRP A 145 4.03 -2.78 -18.38
C TRP A 145 4.42 -1.59 -17.47
N PRO A 146 4.86 -0.42 -18.00
CA PRO A 146 5.18 0.73 -17.16
C PRO A 146 4.01 1.20 -16.29
N GLU A 147 2.79 1.22 -16.81
CA GLU A 147 1.60 1.61 -16.04
C GLU A 147 1.31 0.63 -14.91
N LEU A 148 1.38 -0.69 -15.17
CA LEU A 148 1.10 -1.72 -14.15
C LEU A 148 2.19 -1.81 -13.07
N ILE A 149 3.48 -1.66 -13.44
CA ILE A 149 4.54 -1.69 -12.43
C ILE A 149 4.50 -0.44 -11.56
N THR A 150 4.04 0.69 -12.09
CA THR A 150 3.82 1.91 -11.33
C THR A 150 2.64 1.77 -10.37
N GLU A 151 1.54 1.13 -10.80
CA GLU A 151 0.38 0.82 -9.96
C GLU A 151 0.84 0.13 -8.66
N ILE A 152 1.46 -1.04 -8.76
CA ILE A 152 1.89 -1.79 -7.58
C ILE A 152 3.01 -1.09 -6.80
N CYS A 153 3.95 -0.46 -7.50
CA CYS A 153 5.03 0.26 -6.82
C CYS A 153 4.50 1.38 -5.92
N CYS A 154 3.52 2.15 -6.40
CA CYS A 154 2.95 3.24 -5.64
C CYS A 154 2.22 2.73 -4.38
N MET A 155 1.39 1.69 -4.51
CA MET A 155 0.66 1.07 -3.40
C MET A 155 1.63 0.57 -2.32
N GLU A 156 2.55 -0.31 -2.68
CA GLU A 156 3.47 -0.95 -1.75
C GLU A 156 4.44 0.05 -1.09
N TRP A 157 4.91 1.03 -1.86
CA TRP A 157 5.79 2.06 -1.34
C TRP A 157 5.10 2.97 -0.31
N LEU A 158 3.85 3.35 -0.56
CA LEU A 158 3.08 4.15 0.38
C LEU A 158 2.85 3.39 1.69
N TYR A 159 2.57 2.09 1.62
CA TYR A 159 2.42 1.23 2.80
C TYR A 159 3.74 1.10 3.58
N LEU A 160 4.87 0.89 2.92
CA LEU A 160 6.17 0.93 3.58
C LEU A 160 6.45 2.30 4.23
N ALA A 161 6.07 3.39 3.55
CA ALA A 161 6.35 4.73 4.03
C ALA A 161 5.67 5.03 5.38
N TRP A 162 4.40 4.61 5.56
CA TRP A 162 3.74 4.79 6.85
C TRP A 162 4.17 3.74 7.88
N ALA A 163 4.36 2.47 7.51
CA ALA A 163 4.73 1.41 8.44
C ALA A 163 6.12 1.65 9.07
N LYS A 164 7.07 2.11 8.26
CA LYS A 164 8.42 2.47 8.67
C LYS A 164 8.47 3.49 9.82
N ARG A 165 7.46 4.34 9.97
CA ARG A 165 7.42 5.36 11.03
C ARG A 165 7.51 4.78 12.43
N THR A 166 7.03 3.55 12.65
CA THR A 166 7.15 2.85 13.93
C THR A 166 8.60 2.52 14.27
N VAL A 167 9.36 2.09 13.27
CA VAL A 167 10.80 1.78 13.43
C VAL A 167 11.60 3.05 13.66
N ASP A 168 11.30 4.11 12.91
CA ASP A 168 11.98 5.40 13.06
C ASP A 168 11.75 6.02 14.46
N ALA A 169 10.58 5.75 15.05
CA ALA A 169 10.20 6.22 16.38
C ALA A 169 10.57 5.24 17.52
N ASP A 170 11.12 4.07 17.20
CA ASP A 170 11.38 2.97 18.16
C ASP A 170 10.10 2.58 18.95
N VAL A 171 8.98 2.50 18.26
CA VAL A 171 7.66 2.15 18.83
C VAL A 171 7.26 0.76 18.35
N ILE A 172 6.74 -0.04 19.27
CA ILE A 172 6.18 -1.38 19.01
C ILE A 172 4.72 -1.37 19.45
N GLN A 173 3.82 -1.65 18.51
CA GLN A 173 2.40 -1.78 18.78
C GLN A 173 2.14 -2.91 19.79
N GLN A 174 1.21 -2.69 20.71
CA GLN A 174 0.81 -3.65 21.73
C GLN A 174 -0.50 -4.36 21.34
N VAL A 175 -1.33 -3.76 20.49
CA VAL A 175 -2.54 -4.38 19.95
C VAL A 175 -2.12 -5.35 18.85
N PRO A 176 -2.37 -6.68 19.00
CA PRO A 176 -1.86 -7.70 18.08
C PRO A 176 -2.25 -7.48 16.62
N ALA A 177 -3.47 -7.02 16.35
CA ALA A 177 -3.94 -6.76 14.99
C ALA A 177 -3.23 -5.55 14.37
N HIS A 178 -3.02 -4.45 15.13
CA HIS A 178 -2.25 -3.30 14.65
C HIS A 178 -0.82 -3.71 14.33
N LYS A 179 -0.19 -4.41 15.29
CA LYS A 179 1.18 -4.91 15.10
C LYS A 179 1.30 -5.81 13.87
N GLY A 180 0.37 -6.74 13.69
CA GLY A 180 0.39 -7.66 12.55
C GLY A 180 0.31 -6.91 11.22
N TRP A 181 -0.56 -5.90 11.12
CA TRP A 181 -0.70 -5.08 9.92
C TRP A 181 0.53 -4.23 9.64
N VAL A 182 1.13 -3.65 10.67
CA VAL A 182 2.40 -2.92 10.55
C VAL A 182 3.54 -3.86 10.14
N ASP A 183 3.68 -5.02 10.78
CA ASP A 183 4.75 -5.98 10.53
C ASP A 183 4.74 -6.54 9.09
N LEU A 184 3.57 -6.66 8.47
CA LEU A 184 3.45 -7.07 7.05
C LEU A 184 4.08 -6.06 6.10
N HIS A 185 3.95 -4.76 6.41
CA HIS A 185 4.37 -3.66 5.54
C HIS A 185 5.71 -3.02 5.99
N GLU A 186 6.41 -3.67 6.93
CA GLU A 186 7.70 -3.28 7.44
C GLU A 186 8.61 -4.52 7.49
N GLY A 187 9.89 -4.36 7.59
CA GLY A 187 10.84 -5.47 7.66
C GLY A 187 11.63 -5.69 6.37
N ALA A 188 12.66 -6.56 6.48
CA ALA A 188 13.67 -6.69 5.42
C ALA A 188 13.09 -7.21 4.09
N HIS A 189 12.10 -8.11 4.15
CA HIS A 189 11.47 -8.65 2.94
C HIS A 189 10.69 -7.56 2.20
N PHE A 190 9.82 -6.84 2.92
CA PHE A 190 8.96 -5.82 2.31
C PHE A 190 9.78 -4.62 1.79
N ARG A 191 10.81 -4.20 2.54
CA ARG A 191 11.77 -3.17 2.08
C ARG A 191 12.47 -3.57 0.79
N LYS A 192 12.92 -4.85 0.71
CA LYS A 192 13.53 -5.36 -0.53
C LYS A 192 12.54 -5.34 -1.68
N TRP A 193 11.31 -5.80 -1.45
CA TRP A 193 10.25 -5.81 -2.45
C TRP A 193 9.98 -4.42 -3.01
N VAL A 194 9.78 -3.42 -2.16
CA VAL A 194 9.57 -2.03 -2.59
C VAL A 194 10.79 -1.48 -3.33
N GLY A 195 12.00 -1.78 -2.88
CA GLY A 195 13.23 -1.37 -3.58
C GLY A 195 13.34 -2.00 -4.98
N ASP A 196 12.96 -3.27 -5.14
CA ASP A 196 12.91 -3.93 -6.44
C ASP A 196 11.89 -3.25 -7.38
N LEU A 197 10.70 -2.89 -6.87
CA LEU A 197 9.68 -2.16 -7.63
C LEU A 197 10.15 -0.77 -8.05
N ILE A 198 10.76 -0.01 -7.14
CA ILE A 198 11.35 1.31 -7.44
C ILE A 198 12.41 1.19 -8.54
N SER A 199 13.23 0.14 -8.49
CA SER A 199 14.25 -0.10 -9.53
C SER A 199 13.61 -0.37 -10.89
N LEU A 200 12.50 -1.10 -10.94
CA LEU A 200 11.75 -1.33 -12.18
C LEU A 200 11.08 -0.05 -12.70
N VAL A 201 10.52 0.78 -11.83
CA VAL A 201 9.98 2.10 -12.20
C VAL A 201 11.08 2.97 -12.80
N ASN A 202 12.25 3.03 -12.16
CA ASN A 202 13.38 3.80 -12.67
C ASN A 202 13.90 3.28 -14.04
N GLU A 203 13.77 1.98 -14.32
CA GLU A 203 14.23 1.37 -15.56
C GLU A 203 13.24 1.51 -16.72
N TYR A 204 11.93 1.39 -16.43
CA TYR A 204 10.91 1.23 -17.49
C TYR A 204 9.95 2.40 -17.64
N CYS A 205 9.91 3.33 -16.68
CA CYS A 205 8.95 4.42 -16.66
C CYS A 205 9.57 5.77 -17.03
N SER A 206 8.71 6.73 -17.33
CA SER A 206 9.09 8.12 -17.62
C SER A 206 8.16 9.08 -16.88
N ILE A 207 8.68 10.20 -16.40
CA ILE A 207 7.86 11.23 -15.77
C ILE A 207 6.91 11.93 -16.76
N ASP A 208 7.22 11.84 -18.04
CA ASP A 208 6.39 12.38 -19.13
C ASP A 208 5.44 11.32 -19.73
N GLY A 209 5.48 10.08 -19.20
CA GLY A 209 4.63 8.98 -19.64
C GLY A 209 3.28 8.91 -18.90
N PRO A 210 2.35 8.04 -19.38
CA PRO A 210 1.05 7.84 -18.74
C PRO A 210 1.16 7.27 -17.31
N GLU A 211 2.25 6.60 -16.99
CA GLU A 211 2.54 6.05 -15.66
C GLU A 211 2.68 7.10 -14.57
N ALA A 212 3.08 8.33 -14.90
CA ALA A 212 3.10 9.43 -13.94
C ALA A 212 1.68 9.80 -13.46
N GLU A 213 0.68 9.69 -14.35
CA GLU A 213 -0.73 9.86 -13.98
C GLU A 213 -1.23 8.68 -13.14
N VAL A 214 -0.77 7.44 -13.44
CA VAL A 214 -1.09 6.27 -12.61
C VAL A 214 -0.60 6.49 -11.18
N PHE A 215 0.66 6.90 -11.00
CA PHE A 215 1.21 7.16 -9.67
C PHE A 215 0.38 8.20 -8.91
N ARG A 216 0.07 9.32 -9.53
CA ARG A 216 -0.74 10.39 -8.92
C ARG A 216 -2.12 9.90 -8.51
N THR A 217 -2.80 9.18 -9.39
CA THR A 217 -4.16 8.70 -9.12
C THR A 217 -4.16 7.69 -7.98
N ILE A 218 -3.19 6.76 -7.95
CA ILE A 218 -3.09 5.77 -6.87
C ILE A 218 -2.85 6.45 -5.52
N VAL A 219 -1.88 7.37 -5.40
CA VAL A 219 -1.65 8.11 -4.13
C VAL A 219 -2.92 8.80 -3.64
N HIS A 220 -3.65 9.45 -4.56
CA HIS A 220 -4.90 10.12 -4.22
C HIS A 220 -5.98 9.14 -3.74
N LEU A 221 -6.12 8.00 -4.41
CA LEU A 221 -7.12 6.99 -4.05
C LEU A 221 -6.77 6.27 -2.74
N GLU A 222 -5.50 5.99 -2.47
CA GLU A 222 -5.05 5.45 -1.19
C GLU A 222 -5.37 6.40 -0.03
N ARG A 223 -5.09 7.69 -0.18
CA ARG A 223 -5.48 8.68 0.81
C ARG A 223 -6.98 8.62 1.10
N ARG A 224 -7.81 8.61 0.05
CA ARG A 224 -9.25 8.53 0.19
C ARG A 224 -9.74 7.23 0.78
N PHE A 225 -9.06 6.12 0.52
CA PHE A 225 -9.39 4.83 1.11
C PHE A 225 -9.17 4.83 2.64
N PHE A 226 -8.09 5.46 3.12
CA PHE A 226 -7.90 5.66 4.56
C PHE A 226 -8.97 6.57 5.17
N ASP A 227 -9.30 7.68 4.51
CA ASP A 227 -10.31 8.63 5.01
C ASP A 227 -11.71 8.02 5.07
N ASP A 228 -12.08 7.18 4.09
CA ASP A 228 -13.39 6.54 3.96
C ASP A 228 -13.60 5.36 4.94
N SER A 229 -12.56 5.00 5.70
CA SER A 229 -12.64 3.99 6.75
C SER A 229 -13.49 4.45 7.95
N TYR A 230 -13.75 5.75 8.06
CA TYR A 230 -14.59 6.32 9.12
C TYR A 230 -16.01 6.58 8.61
N PRO A 231 -17.04 6.41 9.48
CA PRO A 231 -18.40 6.80 9.14
C PRO A 231 -18.43 8.26 8.70
N GLN A 232 -19.09 8.55 7.59
CA GLN A 232 -19.30 9.92 7.14
C GLN A 232 -20.31 10.59 8.09
N GLU A 233 -20.00 11.80 8.60
CA GLU A 233 -20.86 12.59 9.48
C GLU A 233 -22.10 13.11 8.75
#